data_35746f89f2bfcdb106bd2396521296c7
#
_entry.id   35746f89f2bfcdb106bd2396521296c7
#
_cell.length_a   1.000
_cell.length_b   1.000
_cell.length_c   1.000
_cell.angle_alpha   90.00
_cell.angle_beta   90.00
_cell.angle_gamma   90.00
#
_symmetry.space_group_name_H-M   'P 1'
#
loop_
_entity.id
_entity.type
_entity.pdbx_description
1 polymer ?
#
loop_
_entity_poly.entity_id
_entity_poly.type
_entity_poly.pdbx_seq_one_letter_code
_entity_poly.pdbx_strand_id
1 'polypeptide(L)'
;MAHVDARIVALRPARFAELALAIGAFAIGTGEFAAMGFLPSVADGLGVTIPEAGRSISAYALGVVVGAPLIAVLGAKLSRRALLLVLMSLFAAGNLASALAPNFVSLLGLRFASGLPHGAYFGVAALVAAGMAG
;
A
#
# COMPACT_ATOMS: atom_id res chain seq x y z
N MET A 1 23.86 5.18 35.54
CA MET A 1 24.27 5.47 34.16
C MET A 1 24.02 4.32 33.20
N ALA A 2 24.30 3.06 33.51
CA ALA A 2 24.08 1.93 32.59
C ALA A 2 22.61 1.70 32.12
N HIS A 3 21.60 2.04 32.91
CA HIS A 3 20.19 1.90 32.56
C HIS A 3 19.70 2.91 31.49
N VAL A 4 20.34 4.09 31.39
CA VAL A 4 19.98 5.11 30.40
C VAL A 4 20.52 4.73 29.03
N ASP A 5 21.73 4.18 28.96
CA ASP A 5 22.36 3.76 27.71
C ASP A 5 21.60 2.58 27.05
N ALA A 6 21.14 1.61 27.85
CA ALA A 6 20.35 0.50 27.34
C ALA A 6 19.00 0.95 26.71
N ARG A 7 18.34 1.95 27.29
CA ARG A 7 17.12 2.55 26.71
C ARG A 7 17.39 3.29 25.41
N ILE A 8 18.48 4.04 25.33
CA ILE A 8 18.86 4.79 24.12
C ILE A 8 19.20 3.85 22.98
N VAL A 9 19.88 2.74 23.26
CA VAL A 9 20.21 1.71 22.27
C VAL A 9 18.96 0.97 21.78
N ALA A 10 17.98 0.72 22.64
CA ALA A 10 16.71 0.07 22.27
C ALA A 10 15.76 0.99 21.48
N LEU A 11 15.83 2.30 21.68
CA LEU A 11 14.96 3.28 21.00
C LEU A 11 15.36 3.52 19.52
N ARG A 12 16.63 3.31 19.17
CA ARG A 12 17.11 3.51 17.79
C ARG A 12 16.45 2.58 16.76
N PRO A 13 16.42 1.25 16.97
CA PRO A 13 15.78 0.35 16.01
C PRO A 13 14.26 0.58 15.90
N ALA A 14 13.58 0.95 16.98
CA ALA A 14 12.15 1.28 16.96
C ALA A 14 11.87 2.52 16.08
N ARG A 15 12.64 3.58 16.22
CA ARG A 15 12.49 4.81 15.41
C ARG A 15 12.72 4.57 13.91
N PHE A 16 13.68 3.72 13.56
CA PHE A 16 13.88 3.35 12.15
C PHE A 16 12.70 2.54 11.61
N ALA A 17 12.12 1.64 12.40
CA ALA A 17 10.95 0.89 12.01
C ALA A 17 9.71 1.81 11.84
N GLU A 18 9.49 2.75 12.76
CA GLU A 18 8.42 3.76 12.67
C GLU A 18 8.58 4.62 11.40
N LEU A 19 9.79 5.11 11.11
CA LEU A 19 10.09 5.86 9.88
C LEU A 19 9.81 5.02 8.63
N ALA A 20 10.22 3.77 8.60
CA ALA A 20 9.97 2.88 7.47
C ALA A 20 8.46 2.67 7.24
N LEU A 21 7.68 2.48 8.31
CA LEU A 21 6.23 2.37 8.24
C LEU A 21 5.58 3.67 7.75
N ALA A 22 6.05 4.82 8.23
CA ALA A 22 5.56 6.13 7.82
C ALA A 22 5.86 6.40 6.33
N ILE A 23 7.06 6.07 5.85
CA ILE A 23 7.43 6.18 4.42
C ILE A 23 6.53 5.29 3.57
N GLY A 24 6.28 4.05 3.99
CA GLY A 24 5.39 3.15 3.28
C GLY A 24 3.95 3.66 3.21
N ALA A 25 3.41 4.16 4.33
CA ALA A 25 2.09 4.77 4.38
C ALA A 25 2.00 6.03 3.50
N PHE A 26 3.04 6.87 3.51
CA PHE A 26 3.14 8.06 2.66
C PHE A 26 3.19 7.69 1.17
N ALA A 27 3.96 6.67 0.79
CA ALA A 27 4.02 6.19 -0.59
C ALA A 27 2.67 5.68 -1.09
N ILE A 28 1.94 4.92 -0.24
CA ILE A 28 0.59 4.44 -0.56
C ILE A 28 -0.37 5.61 -0.75
N GLY A 29 -0.41 6.55 0.19
CA GLY A 29 -1.27 7.74 0.11
C GLY A 29 -0.96 8.60 -1.12
N THR A 30 0.32 8.81 -1.41
CA THR A 30 0.75 9.56 -2.61
C THR A 30 0.26 8.87 -3.88
N GLY A 31 0.39 7.55 -3.99
CA GLY A 31 -0.08 6.79 -5.15
C GLY A 31 -1.60 6.88 -5.35
N GLU A 32 -2.36 6.88 -4.26
CA GLU A 32 -3.81 7.01 -4.29
C GLU A 32 -4.26 8.40 -4.77
N PHE A 33 -3.72 9.47 -4.17
CA PHE A 33 -4.07 10.85 -4.54
C PHE A 33 -3.53 11.24 -5.92
N ALA A 34 -2.33 10.77 -6.30
CA ALA A 34 -1.79 10.99 -7.63
C ALA A 34 -2.70 10.39 -8.71
N ALA A 35 -3.25 9.19 -8.49
CA ALA A 35 -4.18 8.57 -9.42
C ALA A 35 -5.43 9.43 -9.67
N MET A 36 -5.92 10.13 -8.63
CA MET A 36 -7.04 11.09 -8.78
C MET A 36 -6.62 12.33 -9.59
N GLY A 37 -5.42 12.86 -9.34
CA GLY A 37 -4.89 14.03 -10.04
C GLY A 37 -4.63 13.80 -11.52
N PHE A 38 -4.25 12.58 -11.90
CA PHE A 38 -3.98 12.20 -13.30
C PHE A 38 -5.20 11.67 -14.05
N LEU A 39 -6.39 11.66 -13.44
CA LEU A 39 -7.59 11.09 -14.04
C LEU A 39 -7.93 11.64 -15.44
N PRO A 40 -7.85 12.96 -15.71
CA PRO A 40 -8.07 13.49 -17.06
C PRO A 40 -7.07 12.94 -18.08
N SER A 41 -5.79 12.87 -17.73
CA SER A 41 -4.74 12.33 -18.61
C SER A 41 -4.94 10.84 -18.90
N VAL A 42 -5.42 10.08 -17.92
CA VAL A 42 -5.77 8.65 -18.08
C VAL A 42 -6.96 8.50 -19.02
N ALA A 43 -7.98 9.35 -18.88
CA ALA A 43 -9.14 9.36 -19.74
C ALA A 43 -8.75 9.63 -21.21
N ASP A 44 -7.95 10.68 -21.44
CA ASP A 44 -7.46 11.04 -22.77
C ASP A 44 -6.59 9.92 -23.38
N GLY A 45 -5.65 9.38 -22.60
CA GLY A 45 -4.72 8.34 -23.06
C GLY A 45 -5.39 7.01 -23.43
N LEU A 46 -6.51 6.69 -22.79
CA LEU A 46 -7.26 5.45 -23.04
C LEU A 46 -8.53 5.66 -23.88
N GLY A 47 -8.82 6.89 -24.30
CA GLY A 47 -9.99 7.21 -25.14
C GLY A 47 -11.32 6.97 -24.43
N VAL A 48 -11.39 7.18 -23.12
CA VAL A 48 -12.59 7.03 -22.29
C VAL A 48 -13.00 8.37 -21.67
N THR A 49 -14.22 8.46 -21.18
CA THR A 49 -14.67 9.66 -20.46
C THR A 49 -14.07 9.73 -19.06
N ILE A 50 -13.98 10.93 -18.47
CA ILE A 50 -13.47 11.11 -17.09
C ILE A 50 -14.30 10.31 -16.07
N PRO A 51 -15.64 10.25 -16.13
CA PRO A 51 -16.44 9.38 -15.26
C PRO A 51 -16.11 7.89 -15.42
N GLU A 52 -15.84 7.43 -16.63
CA GLU A 52 -15.41 6.05 -16.88
C GLU A 52 -14.03 5.80 -16.29
N ALA A 53 -13.07 6.68 -16.53
CA ALA A 53 -11.74 6.60 -15.91
C ALA A 53 -11.82 6.55 -14.38
N GLY A 54 -12.79 7.24 -13.77
CA GLY A 54 -13.07 7.20 -12.34
C GLY A 54 -13.41 5.79 -11.79
N ARG A 55 -13.88 4.87 -12.62
CA ARG A 55 -14.09 3.46 -12.23
C ARG A 55 -12.79 2.76 -11.84
N SER A 56 -11.65 3.25 -12.33
CA SER A 56 -10.34 2.72 -11.92
C SER A 56 -10.03 3.00 -10.45
N ILE A 57 -10.52 4.12 -9.91
CA ILE A 57 -10.43 4.45 -8.47
C ILE A 57 -11.35 3.52 -7.67
N SER A 58 -12.57 3.27 -8.15
CA SER A 58 -13.50 2.34 -7.50
C SER A 58 -12.96 0.90 -7.52
N ALA A 59 -12.35 0.46 -8.62
CA ALA A 59 -11.71 -0.85 -8.72
C ALA A 59 -10.57 -1.00 -7.68
N TYR A 60 -9.75 0.03 -7.53
CA TYR A 60 -8.72 0.07 -6.50
C TYR A 60 -9.31 0.00 -5.09
N ALA A 61 -10.33 0.79 -4.79
CA ALA A 61 -11.00 0.78 -3.49
C ALA A 61 -11.61 -0.58 -3.16
N LEU A 62 -12.20 -1.27 -4.14
CA LEU A 62 -12.64 -2.66 -3.97
C LEU A 62 -11.48 -3.60 -3.64
N GLY A 63 -10.34 -3.43 -4.30
CA GLY A 63 -9.12 -4.16 -3.98
C GLY A 63 -8.69 -3.94 -2.54
N VAL A 64 -8.75 -2.71 -2.03
CA VAL A 64 -8.41 -2.37 -0.63
C VAL A 64 -9.34 -3.11 0.34
N VAL A 65 -10.64 -3.09 0.09
CA VAL A 65 -11.64 -3.76 0.96
C VAL A 65 -11.45 -5.27 0.98
N VAL A 66 -11.22 -5.88 -0.17
CA VAL A 66 -11.02 -7.33 -0.30
C VAL A 66 -9.66 -7.77 0.21
N GLY A 67 -8.64 -6.95 -0.01
CA GLY A 67 -7.25 -7.27 0.32
C GLY A 67 -6.99 -7.41 1.81
N ALA A 68 -7.61 -6.59 2.65
CA ALA A 68 -7.40 -6.62 4.09
C ALA A 68 -7.70 -8.00 4.70
N PRO A 69 -8.91 -8.59 4.57
CA PRO A 69 -9.22 -9.91 5.12
C PRO A 69 -8.49 -11.03 4.40
N LEU A 70 -8.35 -10.95 3.08
CA LEU A 70 -7.68 -11.97 2.28
C LEU A 70 -6.23 -12.16 2.71
N ILE A 71 -5.50 -11.05 2.82
CA ILE A 71 -4.08 -11.09 3.19
C ILE A 71 -3.89 -11.36 4.68
N ALA A 72 -4.83 -10.99 5.54
CA ALA A 72 -4.80 -11.38 6.94
C ALA A 72 -4.77 -12.92 7.10
N VAL A 73 -5.55 -13.63 6.28
CA VAL A 73 -5.58 -15.11 6.29
C VAL A 73 -4.33 -15.69 5.62
N LEU A 74 -4.00 -15.25 4.40
CA LEU A 74 -2.89 -15.80 3.62
C LEU A 74 -1.53 -15.47 4.23
N GLY A 75 -1.39 -14.29 4.82
CA GLY A 75 -0.16 -13.80 5.43
C GLY A 75 0.08 -14.26 6.87
N ALA A 76 -0.87 -15.00 7.48
CA ALA A 76 -0.81 -15.39 8.90
C ALA A 76 0.45 -16.19 9.29
N LYS A 77 1.07 -16.88 8.34
CA LYS A 77 2.29 -17.67 8.54
C LYS A 77 3.58 -16.89 8.32
N LEU A 78 3.50 -15.68 7.78
CA LEU A 78 4.67 -14.84 7.48
C LEU A 78 5.02 -13.97 8.70
N SER A 79 6.32 -13.70 8.88
CA SER A 79 6.73 -12.69 9.85
C SER A 79 6.20 -11.31 9.39
N ARG A 80 5.83 -10.45 10.34
CA ARG A 80 5.29 -9.12 10.05
C ARG A 80 6.20 -8.31 9.12
N ARG A 81 7.52 -8.42 9.31
CA ARG A 81 8.52 -7.76 8.44
C ARG A 81 8.45 -8.30 7.00
N ALA A 82 8.46 -9.62 6.84
CA ALA A 82 8.37 -10.24 5.51
C ALA A 82 7.06 -9.86 4.82
N LEU A 83 5.95 -9.88 5.55
CA LEU A 83 4.64 -9.51 5.04
C LEU A 83 4.62 -8.04 4.56
N LEU A 84 5.13 -7.09 5.36
CA LEU A 84 5.22 -5.67 4.94
C LEU A 84 6.06 -5.49 3.68
N LEU A 85 7.20 -6.17 3.57
CA LEU A 85 8.05 -6.10 2.37
C LEU A 85 7.35 -6.66 1.14
N VAL A 86 6.66 -7.80 1.28
CA VAL A 86 5.86 -8.39 0.20
C VAL A 86 4.73 -7.45 -0.23
N LEU A 87 4.01 -6.87 0.73
CA LEU A 87 2.93 -5.94 0.44
C LEU A 87 3.39 -4.70 -0.31
N MET A 88 4.52 -4.10 0.10
CA MET A 88 5.08 -2.93 -0.58
C MET A 88 5.62 -3.28 -1.97
N SER A 89 6.20 -4.46 -2.14
CA SER A 89 6.64 -4.94 -3.46
C SER A 89 5.46 -5.16 -4.41
N LEU A 90 4.40 -5.79 -3.93
CA LEU A 90 3.17 -5.99 -4.70
C LEU A 90 2.48 -4.66 -5.04
N PHE A 91 2.47 -3.73 -4.10
CA PHE A 91 1.94 -2.38 -4.31
C PHE A 91 2.72 -1.64 -5.42
N ALA A 92 4.04 -1.64 -5.34
CA ALA A 92 4.90 -1.01 -6.34
C ALA A 92 4.74 -1.66 -7.73
N ALA A 93 4.78 -2.99 -7.79
CA ALA A 93 4.61 -3.74 -9.04
C ALA A 93 3.22 -3.51 -9.65
N GLY A 94 2.16 -3.52 -8.84
CA GLY A 94 0.79 -3.30 -9.28
C GLY A 94 0.57 -1.89 -9.83
N ASN A 95 1.14 -0.86 -9.19
CA ASN A 95 1.07 0.50 -9.70
C ASN A 95 1.88 0.69 -10.98
N LEU A 96 3.08 0.10 -11.08
CA LEU A 96 3.87 0.12 -12.31
C LEU A 96 3.13 -0.56 -13.45
N ALA A 97 2.56 -1.74 -13.22
CA ALA A 97 1.77 -2.44 -14.20
C ALA A 97 0.53 -1.64 -14.63
N SER A 98 -0.13 -0.94 -13.69
CA SER A 98 -1.27 -0.07 -13.98
C SER A 98 -0.86 1.10 -14.91
N ALA A 99 0.34 1.65 -14.72
CA ALA A 99 0.86 2.71 -15.59
C ALA A 99 1.16 2.23 -17.02
N LEU A 100 1.39 0.94 -17.19
CA LEU A 100 1.66 0.29 -18.48
C LEU A 100 0.43 -0.41 -19.07
N ALA A 101 -0.76 -0.19 -18.52
CA ALA A 101 -1.99 -0.86 -18.96
C ALA A 101 -2.32 -0.49 -20.43
N PRO A 102 -2.46 -1.48 -21.32
CA PRO A 102 -2.68 -1.22 -22.75
C PRO A 102 -4.09 -0.78 -23.08
N ASN A 103 -5.04 -0.97 -22.19
CA ASN A 103 -6.45 -0.60 -22.37
C ASN A 103 -7.15 -0.44 -21.00
N PHE A 104 -8.36 0.11 -21.06
CA PHE A 104 -9.13 0.42 -19.86
C PHE A 104 -9.49 -0.81 -19.01
N VAL A 105 -9.84 -1.94 -19.64
CA VAL A 105 -10.19 -3.17 -18.92
C VAL A 105 -8.99 -3.72 -18.14
N SER A 106 -7.82 -3.72 -18.78
CA SER A 106 -6.55 -4.10 -18.11
C SER A 106 -6.25 -3.16 -16.95
N LEU A 107 -6.46 -1.84 -17.14
CA LEU A 107 -6.28 -0.87 -16.06
C LEU A 107 -7.18 -1.19 -14.87
N LEU A 108 -8.47 -1.50 -15.08
CA LEU A 108 -9.38 -1.85 -13.98
C LEU A 108 -8.88 -3.05 -13.18
N GLY A 109 -8.47 -4.12 -13.86
CA GLY A 109 -7.93 -5.32 -13.20
C GLY A 109 -6.65 -5.05 -12.41
N LEU A 110 -5.73 -4.30 -12.99
CA LEU A 110 -4.45 -3.93 -12.37
C LEU A 110 -4.65 -2.96 -11.19
N ARG A 111 -5.60 -2.05 -11.28
CA ARG A 111 -5.98 -1.16 -10.16
C ARG A 111 -6.59 -1.95 -9.00
N PHE A 112 -7.47 -2.91 -9.27
CA PHE A 112 -7.99 -3.81 -8.25
C PHE A 112 -6.85 -4.59 -7.59
N ALA A 113 -5.96 -5.20 -8.36
CA ALA A 113 -4.83 -5.96 -7.85
C ALA A 113 -3.86 -5.10 -7.01
N SER A 114 -3.60 -3.85 -7.41
CA SER A 114 -2.75 -2.93 -6.65
C SER A 114 -3.41 -2.40 -5.37
N GLY A 115 -4.73 -2.46 -5.27
CA GLY A 115 -5.47 -2.14 -4.05
C GLY A 115 -5.34 -3.21 -2.95
N LEU A 116 -5.18 -4.48 -3.32
CA LEU A 116 -5.12 -5.60 -2.35
C LEU A 116 -4.04 -5.40 -1.26
N PRO A 117 -2.78 -5.08 -1.58
CA PRO A 117 -1.75 -4.87 -0.56
C PRO A 117 -1.97 -3.62 0.30
N HIS A 118 -2.64 -2.58 -0.21
CA HIS A 118 -2.91 -1.35 0.53
C HIS A 118 -3.72 -1.63 1.81
N GLY A 119 -4.87 -2.28 1.70
CA GLY A 119 -5.75 -2.55 2.84
C GLY A 119 -5.06 -3.36 3.94
N ALA A 120 -4.26 -4.35 3.55
CA ALA A 120 -3.51 -5.18 4.49
C ALA A 120 -2.32 -4.44 5.12
N TYR A 121 -1.65 -3.55 4.38
CA TYR A 121 -0.48 -2.83 4.87
C TYR A 121 -0.79 -2.05 6.15
N PHE A 122 -1.85 -1.26 6.15
CA PHE A 122 -2.20 -0.45 7.33
C PHE A 122 -2.56 -1.29 8.54
N GLY A 123 -3.23 -2.43 8.36
CA GLY A 123 -3.53 -3.37 9.45
C GLY A 123 -2.26 -3.95 10.06
N VAL A 124 -1.32 -4.41 9.24
CA VAL A 124 -0.05 -4.99 9.71
C VAL A 124 0.84 -3.91 10.32
N ALA A 125 0.92 -2.72 9.70
CA ALA A 125 1.70 -1.60 10.20
C ALA A 125 1.22 -1.14 11.59
N ALA A 126 -0.09 -1.06 11.80
CA ALA A 126 -0.69 -0.73 13.09
C ALA A 126 -0.32 -1.76 14.18
N LEU A 127 -0.36 -3.05 13.85
CA LEU A 127 0.04 -4.12 14.78
C LEU A 127 1.54 -4.06 15.13
N VAL A 128 2.39 -3.71 14.17
CA VAL A 128 3.84 -3.53 14.41
C VAL A 128 4.07 -2.31 15.29
N ALA A 129 3.45 -1.17 14.98
CA ALA A 129 3.57 0.05 15.76
C ALA A 129 3.10 -0.14 17.22
N ALA A 130 1.94 -0.80 17.42
CA ALA A 130 1.44 -1.12 18.75
C ALA A 130 2.40 -2.01 19.56
N GLY A 131 3.04 -2.98 18.91
CA GLY A 131 4.03 -3.85 19.55
C GLY A 131 5.36 -3.16 19.88
N MET A 132 5.64 -1.96 19.34
CA MET A 132 6.82 -1.17 19.68
C MET A 132 6.57 -0.15 20.82
N ALA A 133 5.31 0.17 21.09
CA ALA A 133 4.91 1.15 22.10
C ALA A 133 4.75 0.53 23.50
N GLY A 134 4.70 -0.79 23.66
CA GLY A 134 4.62 -1.54 24.93
C GLY A 134 5.95 -2.15 25.31
#